data_b4dfb32422ed1294edfafb23c0a526c2
#
_entry.id   b4dfb32422ed1294edfafb23c0a526c2
#
_cell.length_a   1.000
_cell.length_b   1.000
_cell.length_c   1.000
_cell.angle_alpha   90.00
_cell.angle_beta   90.00
_cell.angle_gamma   90.00
#
_symmetry.space_group_name_H-M   'P 1'
#
loop_
_entity.id
_entity.type
_entity.pdbx_description
1 polymer ?
#
loop_
_entity_poly.entity_id
_entity_poly.type
_entity_poly.pdbx_seq_one_letter_code
_entity_poly.pdbx_strand_id
1 'polypeptide(L)'
;MRVLVVDDDEAVRRSLAHALTRDGYEVSLAPDGITALDTLGRARHDAVVLDILMPEPNGLEVCRRLRESGDSTPILMLTARDLVSDRVAGLDAGADDYLAKPFALDELRARLRALLRRSGAAREVLSYADLELDTSACRATRAGRRLELTRTEYALLELFLRNPERVLSRTLIFDSVWGYDFGTSSNALWVYVSYLRGKLEADGGARLIQTVRGLGYVLREEP
;
A
#
# COMPACT_ATOMS: atom_id res chain seq x y z
N MET A 1 5.82 -8.28 1.39
CA MET A 1 6.75 -7.15 1.54
C MET A 1 6.83 -6.75 3.00
N ARG A 2 8.05 -6.52 3.51
CA ARG A 2 8.31 -6.17 4.91
C ARG A 2 8.50 -4.67 5.05
N VAL A 3 7.75 -4.04 5.94
CA VAL A 3 7.86 -2.60 6.24
C VAL A 3 8.21 -2.44 7.72
N LEU A 4 9.26 -1.68 8.00
CA LEU A 4 9.58 -1.26 9.37
C LEU A 4 8.92 0.08 9.65
N VAL A 5 8.18 0.19 10.74
CA VAL A 5 7.61 1.44 11.25
C VAL A 5 8.36 1.86 12.51
N VAL A 6 8.95 3.04 12.46
CA VAL A 6 9.77 3.62 13.53
C VAL A 6 9.17 4.95 13.95
N ASP A 7 8.70 5.05 15.18
CA ASP A 7 8.11 6.26 15.77
C ASP A 7 8.16 6.08 17.28
N ASP A 8 8.41 7.09 18.09
CA ASP A 8 8.45 6.97 19.55
C ASP A 8 7.04 6.95 20.18
N ASP A 9 6.02 7.45 19.46
CA ASP A 9 4.61 7.34 19.86
C ASP A 9 4.04 5.96 19.57
N GLU A 10 3.70 5.22 20.63
CA GLU A 10 3.12 3.88 20.53
C GLU A 10 1.77 3.85 19.79
N ALA A 11 0.94 4.90 19.97
CA ALA A 11 -0.37 4.96 19.33
C ALA A 11 -0.23 5.12 17.81
N VAL A 12 0.73 5.95 17.37
CA VAL A 12 1.07 6.13 15.97
C VAL A 12 1.60 4.82 15.37
N ARG A 13 2.57 4.17 16.06
CA ARG A 13 3.12 2.89 15.59
C ARG A 13 2.05 1.83 15.42
N ARG A 14 1.16 1.66 16.40
CA ARG A 14 0.06 0.67 16.37
C ARG A 14 -0.94 0.98 15.26
N SER A 15 -1.31 2.24 15.09
CA SER A 15 -2.24 2.67 14.04
C SER A 15 -1.68 2.38 12.65
N LEU A 16 -0.42 2.73 12.41
CA LEU A 16 0.26 2.46 11.15
C LEU A 16 0.43 0.96 10.90
N ALA A 17 0.83 0.20 11.94
CA ALA A 17 0.95 -1.26 11.82
C ALA A 17 -0.38 -1.90 11.42
N HIS A 18 -1.46 -1.53 12.09
CA HIS A 18 -2.80 -2.05 11.78
C HIS A 18 -3.20 -1.75 10.33
N ALA A 19 -2.99 -0.51 9.90
CA ALA A 19 -3.34 -0.08 8.55
C ALA A 19 -2.51 -0.80 7.47
N LEU A 20 -1.19 -0.88 7.66
CA LEU A 20 -0.30 -1.50 6.68
C LEU A 20 -0.44 -3.04 6.65
N THR A 21 -0.72 -3.67 7.80
CA THR A 21 -1.01 -5.12 7.84
C THR A 21 -2.29 -5.44 7.08
N ARG A 22 -3.33 -4.59 7.18
CA ARG A 22 -4.55 -4.74 6.36
C ARG A 22 -4.28 -4.58 4.86
N ASP A 23 -3.26 -3.81 4.50
CA ASP A 23 -2.82 -3.64 3.11
C ASP A 23 -1.92 -4.80 2.63
N GLY A 24 -1.70 -5.84 3.46
CA GLY A 24 -0.94 -7.04 3.12
C GLY A 24 0.57 -6.94 3.35
N TYR A 25 1.05 -5.92 4.07
CA TYR A 25 2.45 -5.83 4.47
C TYR A 25 2.72 -6.65 5.74
N GLU A 26 3.90 -7.25 5.82
CA GLU A 26 4.48 -7.75 7.06
C GLU A 26 5.14 -6.56 7.77
N VAL A 27 4.62 -6.17 8.94
CA VAL A 27 5.05 -4.96 9.63
C VAL A 27 5.88 -5.28 10.85
N SER A 28 7.10 -4.73 10.90
CA SER A 28 7.94 -4.69 12.09
C SER A 28 7.83 -3.31 12.76
N LEU A 29 8.01 -3.25 14.08
CA LEU A 29 7.90 -2.01 14.85
C LEU A 29 9.19 -1.74 15.61
N ALA A 30 9.63 -0.48 15.63
CA ALA A 30 10.72 -0.02 16.47
C ALA A 30 10.31 1.27 17.22
N PRO A 31 10.50 1.36 18.54
CA PRO A 31 10.14 2.53 19.32
C PRO A 31 11.18 3.66 19.26
N ASP A 32 12.37 3.39 18.76
CA ASP A 32 13.50 4.30 18.74
C ASP A 32 14.51 3.94 17.64
N GLY A 33 15.48 4.82 17.41
CA GLY A 33 16.47 4.64 16.36
C GLY A 33 17.45 3.50 16.63
N ILE A 34 17.75 3.15 17.89
CA ILE A 34 18.64 2.02 18.21
C ILE A 34 17.98 0.71 17.82
N THR A 35 16.73 0.52 18.22
CA THR A 35 15.90 -0.65 17.87
C THR A 35 15.71 -0.74 16.35
N ALA A 36 15.53 0.39 15.67
CA ALA A 36 15.41 0.44 14.22
C ALA A 36 16.67 -0.08 13.52
N LEU A 37 17.83 0.42 13.90
CA LEU A 37 19.13 0.00 13.34
C LEU A 37 19.41 -1.49 13.61
N ASP A 38 19.15 -1.97 14.82
CA ASP A 38 19.31 -3.39 15.17
C ASP A 38 18.35 -4.29 14.34
N THR A 39 17.09 -3.86 14.18
CA THR A 39 16.10 -4.60 13.39
C THR A 39 16.49 -4.68 11.91
N LEU A 40 16.98 -3.59 11.32
CA LEU A 40 17.44 -3.53 9.94
C LEU A 40 18.72 -4.34 9.72
N GLY A 41 19.61 -4.39 10.71
CA GLY A 41 20.81 -5.23 10.67
C GLY A 41 20.53 -6.74 10.73
N ARG A 42 19.41 -7.15 11.31
CA ARG A 42 19.04 -8.57 11.45
C ARG A 42 18.20 -9.13 10.29
N ALA A 43 17.39 -8.31 9.67
CA ALA A 43 16.47 -8.74 8.62
C ALA A 43 16.29 -7.67 7.55
N ARG A 44 16.21 -8.10 6.30
CA ARG A 44 15.90 -7.19 5.19
C ARG A 44 14.45 -6.70 5.27
N HIS A 45 14.29 -5.41 5.08
CA HIS A 45 13.00 -4.75 4.91
C HIS A 45 12.93 -4.13 3.51
N ASP A 46 11.74 -4.06 2.96
CA ASP A 46 11.50 -3.49 1.62
C ASP A 46 11.33 -1.97 1.69
N ALA A 47 10.90 -1.44 2.85
CA ALA A 47 10.83 -0.01 3.14
C ALA A 47 10.83 0.27 4.64
N VAL A 48 11.17 1.51 4.99
CA VAL A 48 11.10 2.06 6.36
C VAL A 48 10.19 3.28 6.36
N VAL A 49 9.24 3.33 7.29
CA VAL A 49 8.50 4.54 7.66
C VAL A 49 9.12 5.04 8.95
N LEU A 50 9.74 6.22 8.93
CA LEU A 50 10.65 6.69 9.96
C LEU A 50 10.28 8.08 10.45
N ASP A 51 9.92 8.21 11.72
CA ASP A 51 9.75 9.53 12.33
C ASP A 51 11.09 10.24 12.51
N ILE A 52 11.11 11.54 12.23
CA ILE A 52 12.29 12.38 12.45
C ILE A 52 12.46 12.71 13.93
N LEU A 53 11.34 13.05 14.58
CA LEU A 53 11.35 13.60 15.94
C LEU A 53 11.29 12.49 16.99
N MET A 54 12.39 11.78 17.17
CA MET A 54 12.59 10.77 18.19
C MET A 54 13.80 11.12 19.06
N PRO A 55 13.93 10.55 20.28
CA PRO A 55 15.20 10.61 21.03
C PRO A 55 16.38 10.06 20.24
N GLU A 56 17.58 10.55 20.53
CA GLU A 56 18.81 10.14 19.83
C GLU A 56 19.11 8.62 19.95
N PRO A 57 19.46 7.96 18.84
CA PRO A 57 19.61 8.51 17.49
C PRO A 57 18.26 8.82 16.84
N ASN A 58 18.04 10.10 16.47
CA ASN A 58 16.82 10.54 15.80
C ASN A 58 16.68 9.98 14.37
N GLY A 59 15.54 10.23 13.70
CA GLY A 59 15.29 9.65 12.37
C GLY A 59 16.31 10.09 11.31
N LEU A 60 16.82 11.32 11.38
CA LEU A 60 17.86 11.79 10.43
C LEU A 60 19.17 11.03 10.63
N GLU A 61 19.56 10.82 11.87
CA GLU A 61 20.78 10.07 12.20
C GLU A 61 20.65 8.59 11.82
N VAL A 62 19.49 7.97 12.04
CA VAL A 62 19.20 6.61 11.58
C VAL A 62 19.36 6.51 10.07
N CYS A 63 18.76 7.45 9.33
CA CYS A 63 18.85 7.49 7.86
C CYS A 63 20.30 7.60 7.39
N ARG A 64 21.06 8.54 7.98
CA ARG A 64 22.48 8.75 7.64
C ARG A 64 23.30 7.47 7.85
N ARG A 65 23.18 6.82 9.01
CA ARG A 65 23.91 5.57 9.31
C ARG A 65 23.57 4.44 8.35
N LEU A 66 22.30 4.31 7.95
CA LEU A 66 21.91 3.34 6.93
C LEU A 66 22.60 3.62 5.59
N ARG A 67 22.62 4.87 5.14
CA ARG A 67 23.29 5.24 3.88
C ARG A 67 24.81 5.06 3.95
N GLU A 68 25.43 5.39 5.07
CA GLU A 68 26.88 5.18 5.31
C GLU A 68 27.24 3.69 5.31
N SER A 69 26.35 2.82 5.78
CA SER A 69 26.55 1.36 5.70
C SER A 69 26.28 0.76 4.31
N GLY A 70 25.89 1.58 3.33
CA GLY A 70 25.53 1.15 1.98
C GLY A 70 24.12 0.55 1.87
N ASP A 71 23.31 0.66 2.92
CA ASP A 71 21.91 0.21 2.88
C ASP A 71 21.07 1.21 2.07
N SER A 72 20.47 0.71 0.98
CA SER A 72 19.62 1.46 0.06
C SER A 72 18.12 1.21 0.30
N THR A 73 17.74 0.62 1.42
CA THR A 73 16.33 0.42 1.79
C THR A 73 15.57 1.74 1.68
N PRO A 74 14.46 1.80 0.95
CA PRO A 74 13.66 3.01 0.80
C PRO A 74 13.15 3.53 2.14
N ILE A 75 13.28 4.83 2.36
CA ILE A 75 12.88 5.49 3.60
C ILE A 75 11.83 6.58 3.31
N LEU A 76 10.64 6.41 3.88
CA LEU A 76 9.62 7.46 3.99
C LEU A 76 9.76 8.14 5.36
N MET A 77 10.24 9.39 5.35
CA MET A 77 10.35 10.19 6.57
C MET A 77 8.99 10.76 6.97
N LEU A 78 8.64 10.65 8.25
CA LEU A 78 7.54 11.41 8.85
C LEU A 78 8.11 12.65 9.52
N THR A 79 7.57 13.83 9.24
CA THR A 79 8.11 15.10 9.74
C THR A 79 7.00 16.00 10.30
N ALA A 80 7.31 16.84 11.29
CA ALA A 80 6.39 17.90 11.71
C ALA A 80 6.29 18.99 10.63
N ARG A 81 5.11 19.62 10.51
CA ARG A 81 4.68 20.47 9.37
C ARG A 81 5.52 21.72 9.11
N ASP A 82 6.38 22.17 10.00
CA ASP A 82 6.84 23.57 10.05
C ASP A 82 8.30 23.82 9.67
N LEU A 83 9.09 22.85 9.26
CA LEU A 83 10.48 23.10 8.95
C LEU A 83 10.86 22.74 7.52
N VAL A 84 10.90 23.76 6.65
CA VAL A 84 11.60 23.67 5.35
C VAL A 84 13.04 23.19 5.56
N SER A 85 13.66 23.55 6.70
CA SER A 85 14.96 23.08 7.14
C SER A 85 15.02 21.57 7.33
N ASP A 86 13.97 20.94 7.89
CA ASP A 86 13.96 19.50 8.13
C ASP A 86 13.80 18.69 6.82
N ARG A 87 13.10 19.27 5.84
CA ARG A 87 13.00 18.66 4.50
C ARG A 87 14.34 18.70 3.78
N VAL A 88 15.08 19.81 3.88
CA VAL A 88 16.41 19.94 3.28
C VAL A 88 17.40 19.02 4.01
N ALA A 89 17.42 19.04 5.34
CA ALA A 89 18.29 18.18 6.14
C ALA A 89 18.02 16.68 5.91
N GLY A 90 16.78 16.33 5.68
CA GLY A 90 16.41 14.94 5.42
C GLY A 90 16.78 14.50 3.99
N LEU A 91 16.64 15.35 2.96
CA LEU A 91 17.14 15.06 1.61
C LEU A 91 18.67 14.87 1.65
N ASP A 92 19.38 15.70 2.39
CA ASP A 92 20.82 15.59 2.60
C ASP A 92 21.19 14.33 3.41
N ALA A 93 20.30 13.84 4.29
CA ALA A 93 20.47 12.58 5.01
C ALA A 93 20.19 11.33 4.14
N GLY A 94 19.65 11.49 2.92
CA GLY A 94 19.45 10.42 1.98
C GLY A 94 18.09 9.70 2.07
N ALA A 95 17.05 10.35 2.61
CA ALA A 95 15.70 9.83 2.55
C ALA A 95 15.11 9.91 1.13
N ASP A 96 14.17 9.01 0.81
CA ASP A 96 13.64 8.87 -0.55
C ASP A 96 12.32 9.65 -0.75
N ASP A 97 11.55 9.88 0.33
CA ASP A 97 10.34 10.71 0.31
C ASP A 97 9.98 11.19 1.73
N TYR A 98 9.08 12.16 1.82
CA TYR A 98 8.63 12.82 3.07
C TYR A 98 7.13 12.90 3.15
N LEU A 99 6.63 12.83 4.38
CA LEU A 99 5.22 13.03 4.69
C LEU A 99 5.07 13.86 5.96
N ALA A 100 4.42 15.03 5.86
CA ALA A 100 4.23 15.91 6.99
C ALA A 100 3.11 15.43 7.92
N LYS A 101 3.36 15.41 9.23
CA LYS A 101 2.34 15.21 10.29
C LYS A 101 1.55 16.52 10.51
N PRO A 102 0.20 16.49 10.65
CA PRO A 102 -0.66 15.32 10.51
C PRO A 102 -0.91 14.95 9.04
N PHE A 103 -0.98 13.66 8.74
CA PHE A 103 -1.17 13.14 7.40
C PHE A 103 -2.43 12.27 7.26
N ALA A 104 -2.95 12.20 6.06
CA ALA A 104 -3.97 11.22 5.72
C ALA A 104 -3.32 9.84 5.47
N LEU A 105 -3.91 8.79 6.02
CA LEU A 105 -3.41 7.42 5.84
C LEU A 105 -3.29 7.01 4.36
N ASP A 106 -4.23 7.49 3.53
CA ASP A 106 -4.20 7.24 2.09
C ASP A 106 -3.00 7.89 1.39
N GLU A 107 -2.53 9.04 1.89
CA GLU A 107 -1.31 9.68 1.38
C GLU A 107 -0.08 8.85 1.73
N LEU A 108 0.04 8.41 2.99
CA LEU A 108 1.11 7.51 3.43
C LEU A 108 1.16 6.24 2.57
N ARG A 109 0.03 5.61 2.36
CA ARG A 109 -0.10 4.42 1.50
C ARG A 109 0.36 4.67 0.07
N ALA A 110 -0.04 5.79 -0.51
CA ALA A 110 0.33 6.14 -1.88
C ALA A 110 1.84 6.37 -2.03
N ARG A 111 2.46 7.06 -1.06
CA ARG A 111 3.90 7.33 -1.02
C ARG A 111 4.70 6.05 -0.79
N LEU A 112 4.29 5.21 0.16
CA LEU A 112 4.95 3.94 0.44
C LEU A 112 4.93 3.02 -0.79
N ARG A 113 3.79 2.91 -1.49
CA ARG A 113 3.73 2.17 -2.77
C ARG A 113 4.67 2.75 -3.83
N ALA A 114 4.77 4.07 -3.93
CA ALA A 114 5.68 4.71 -4.88
C ALA A 114 7.15 4.43 -4.58
N LEU A 115 7.53 4.40 -3.30
CA LEU A 115 8.86 4.05 -2.84
C LEU A 115 9.20 2.60 -3.14
N LEU A 116 8.32 1.67 -2.77
CA LEU A 116 8.50 0.23 -3.01
C LEU A 116 8.65 -0.09 -4.51
N ARG A 117 7.95 0.64 -5.38
CA ARG A 117 8.11 0.54 -6.83
C ARG A 117 9.52 0.95 -7.32
N ARG A 118 10.13 1.98 -6.72
CA ARG A 118 11.46 2.48 -7.12
C ARG A 118 12.60 1.58 -6.66
N SER A 119 12.42 0.89 -5.54
CA SER A 119 13.47 0.06 -4.93
C SER A 119 13.74 -1.27 -5.64
N GLY A 120 13.00 -1.61 -6.70
CA GLY A 120 13.15 -2.91 -7.36
C GLY A 120 12.71 -4.09 -6.48
N ALA A 121 12.07 -3.85 -5.33
CA ALA A 121 11.39 -4.88 -4.56
C ALA A 121 10.40 -5.60 -5.48
N ALA A 122 10.48 -6.89 -5.52
CA ALA A 122 9.93 -7.81 -6.51
C ALA A 122 8.68 -7.30 -7.21
N ARG A 123 8.74 -7.24 -8.54
CA ARG A 123 7.59 -6.95 -9.42
C ARG A 123 6.48 -7.94 -9.07
N GLU A 124 5.54 -7.52 -8.21
CA GLU A 124 4.39 -8.35 -7.88
C GLU A 124 3.37 -8.22 -9.00
N VAL A 125 3.23 -9.25 -9.78
CA VAL A 125 2.17 -9.38 -10.78
C VAL A 125 1.13 -10.32 -10.22
N LEU A 126 -0.04 -9.78 -9.91
CA LEU A 126 -1.21 -10.59 -9.57
C LEU A 126 -1.87 -11.03 -10.87
N SER A 127 -2.21 -12.30 -10.99
CA SER A 127 -2.83 -12.83 -12.21
C SER A 127 -3.99 -13.78 -11.89
N TYR A 128 -5.01 -13.75 -12.73
CA TYR A 128 -6.11 -14.70 -12.73
C TYR A 128 -6.72 -14.78 -14.13
N ALA A 129 -6.82 -15.98 -14.70
CA ALA A 129 -7.18 -16.20 -16.10
C ALA A 129 -6.31 -15.33 -17.03
N ASP A 130 -6.92 -14.48 -17.84
CA ASP A 130 -6.27 -13.56 -18.77
C ASP A 130 -6.02 -12.14 -18.20
N LEU A 131 -6.28 -11.96 -16.87
CA LEU A 131 -6.02 -10.72 -16.15
C LEU A 131 -4.61 -10.71 -15.54
N GLU A 132 -3.92 -9.60 -15.70
CA GLU A 132 -2.65 -9.32 -15.01
C GLU A 132 -2.69 -7.92 -14.39
N LEU A 133 -2.19 -7.81 -13.17
CA LEU A 133 -2.04 -6.55 -12.45
C LEU A 133 -0.61 -6.42 -11.92
N ASP A 134 0.19 -5.60 -12.59
CA ASP A 134 1.50 -5.20 -12.09
C ASP A 134 1.30 -4.14 -11.00
N THR A 135 1.40 -4.56 -9.73
CA THR A 135 1.17 -3.66 -8.58
C THR A 135 2.27 -2.62 -8.48
N SER A 136 3.48 -2.93 -8.94
CA SER A 136 4.61 -2.01 -8.93
C SER A 136 4.45 -0.88 -9.95
N ALA A 137 3.95 -1.19 -11.15
CA ALA A 137 3.70 -0.22 -12.21
C ALA A 137 2.30 0.40 -12.17
N CYS A 138 1.43 -0.03 -11.24
CA CYS A 138 0.00 0.31 -11.22
C CYS A 138 -0.65 0.10 -12.60
N ARG A 139 -0.33 -1.02 -13.25
CA ARG A 139 -0.78 -1.33 -14.61
C ARG A 139 -1.59 -2.62 -14.60
N ALA A 140 -2.78 -2.54 -15.17
CA ALA A 140 -3.62 -3.71 -15.39
C ALA A 140 -3.73 -4.01 -16.89
N THR A 141 -3.72 -5.30 -17.23
CA THR A 141 -3.98 -5.78 -18.59
C THR A 141 -4.97 -6.94 -18.56
N ARG A 142 -5.73 -7.11 -19.62
CA ARG A 142 -6.55 -8.28 -19.88
C ARG A 142 -6.28 -8.79 -21.29
N ALA A 143 -5.88 -10.05 -21.43
CA ALA A 143 -5.45 -10.64 -22.69
C ALA A 143 -4.44 -9.75 -23.43
N GLY A 144 -3.48 -9.13 -22.70
CA GLY A 144 -2.49 -8.20 -23.23
C GLY A 144 -3.00 -6.77 -23.50
N ARG A 145 -4.32 -6.51 -23.48
CA ARG A 145 -4.91 -5.19 -23.63
C ARG A 145 -4.81 -4.39 -22.33
N ARG A 146 -4.23 -3.19 -22.39
CA ARG A 146 -4.15 -2.28 -21.26
C ARG A 146 -5.53 -1.81 -20.82
N LEU A 147 -5.76 -1.82 -19.50
CA LEU A 147 -6.99 -1.33 -18.86
C LEU A 147 -6.72 0.06 -18.27
N GLU A 148 -7.52 1.04 -18.69
CA GLU A 148 -7.49 2.38 -18.09
C GLU A 148 -8.45 2.42 -16.89
N LEU A 149 -7.88 2.21 -15.68
CA LEU A 149 -8.63 2.15 -14.44
C LEU A 149 -8.50 3.44 -13.65
N THR A 150 -9.58 3.88 -13.05
CA THR A 150 -9.54 4.88 -11.98
C THR A 150 -8.90 4.26 -10.73
N ARG A 151 -8.50 5.11 -9.76
CA ARG A 151 -7.90 4.65 -8.49
C ARG A 151 -8.79 3.63 -7.76
N THR A 152 -10.10 3.88 -7.71
CA THR A 152 -11.07 3.00 -7.04
C THR A 152 -11.25 1.68 -7.78
N GLU A 153 -11.35 1.71 -9.11
CA GLU A 153 -11.45 0.49 -9.93
C GLU A 153 -10.18 -0.35 -9.83
N TYR A 154 -9.00 0.30 -9.78
CA TYR A 154 -7.74 -0.38 -9.55
C TYR A 154 -7.70 -1.08 -8.20
N ALA A 155 -8.05 -0.38 -7.10
CA ALA A 155 -8.10 -0.96 -5.76
C ALA A 155 -9.09 -2.13 -5.66
N LEU A 156 -10.23 -2.00 -6.34
CA LEU A 156 -11.24 -3.05 -6.40
C LEU A 156 -10.72 -4.29 -7.18
N LEU A 157 -10.06 -4.08 -8.33
CA LEU A 157 -9.45 -5.17 -9.10
C LEU A 157 -8.32 -5.85 -8.32
N GLU A 158 -7.46 -5.09 -7.65
CA GLU A 158 -6.40 -5.61 -6.81
C GLU A 158 -6.97 -6.49 -5.68
N LEU A 159 -8.02 -6.01 -5.00
CA LEU A 159 -8.68 -6.77 -3.94
C LEU A 159 -9.22 -8.11 -4.46
N PHE A 160 -9.84 -8.14 -5.63
CA PHE A 160 -10.31 -9.38 -6.25
C PHE A 160 -9.17 -10.31 -6.64
N LEU A 161 -8.10 -9.80 -7.25
CA LEU A 161 -6.95 -10.59 -7.67
C LEU A 161 -6.13 -11.15 -6.49
N ARG A 162 -6.18 -10.49 -5.33
CA ARG A 162 -5.60 -11.04 -4.09
C ARG A 162 -6.47 -12.12 -3.43
N ASN A 163 -7.72 -12.26 -3.86
CA ASN A 163 -8.68 -13.21 -3.31
C ASN A 163 -9.46 -13.94 -4.43
N PRO A 164 -8.76 -14.61 -5.37
CA PRO A 164 -9.43 -15.32 -6.44
C PRO A 164 -10.30 -16.45 -5.86
N GLU A 165 -11.44 -16.70 -6.51
CA GLU A 165 -12.42 -17.74 -6.18
C GLU A 165 -13.08 -17.61 -4.80
N ARG A 166 -12.72 -16.59 -4.04
CA ARG A 166 -13.32 -16.30 -2.73
C ARG A 166 -14.44 -15.28 -2.86
N VAL A 167 -15.60 -15.57 -2.26
CA VAL A 167 -16.70 -14.61 -2.16
C VAL A 167 -16.33 -13.53 -1.16
N LEU A 168 -16.27 -12.28 -1.64
CA LEU A 168 -16.02 -11.10 -0.83
C LEU A 168 -17.35 -10.44 -0.46
N SER A 169 -17.61 -10.28 0.83
CA SER A 169 -18.82 -9.61 1.30
C SER A 169 -18.79 -8.11 0.96
N ARG A 170 -19.97 -7.48 0.88
CA ARG A 170 -20.07 -6.03 0.64
C ARG A 170 -19.29 -5.23 1.68
N THR A 171 -19.45 -5.58 2.96
CA THR A 171 -18.74 -4.92 4.06
C THR A 171 -17.23 -5.03 3.92
N LEU A 172 -16.69 -6.22 3.64
CA LEU A 172 -15.27 -6.42 3.43
C LEU A 172 -14.72 -5.56 2.26
N ILE A 173 -15.49 -5.48 1.16
CA ILE A 173 -15.09 -4.68 -0.01
C ILE A 173 -15.09 -3.19 0.35
N PHE A 174 -16.14 -2.70 1.03
CA PHE A 174 -16.21 -1.30 1.45
C PHE A 174 -15.06 -0.93 2.39
N ASP A 175 -14.82 -1.72 3.41
CA ASP A 175 -13.73 -1.52 4.36
C ASP A 175 -12.35 -1.51 3.66
N SER A 176 -12.14 -2.43 2.72
CA SER A 176 -10.85 -2.58 2.05
C SER A 176 -10.58 -1.47 1.03
N VAL A 177 -11.59 -1.02 0.28
CA VAL A 177 -11.43 -0.08 -0.83
C VAL A 177 -11.61 1.38 -0.39
N TRP A 178 -12.56 1.64 0.53
CA TRP A 178 -12.89 3.00 0.97
C TRP A 178 -12.53 3.30 2.42
N GLY A 179 -12.24 2.29 3.24
CA GLY A 179 -11.88 2.48 4.65
C GLY A 179 -13.06 2.66 5.59
N TYR A 180 -14.29 2.64 5.07
CA TYR A 180 -15.53 2.74 5.84
C TYR A 180 -16.71 2.12 5.07
N ASP A 181 -17.73 1.70 5.81
CA ASP A 181 -18.96 1.18 5.23
C ASP A 181 -19.98 2.32 4.98
N PHE A 182 -20.39 2.50 3.73
CA PHE A 182 -21.44 3.45 3.34
C PHE A 182 -22.86 3.04 3.79
N GLY A 183 -22.99 1.97 4.57
CA GLY A 183 -24.26 1.39 4.95
C GLY A 183 -24.88 0.50 3.86
N THR A 184 -25.85 -0.30 4.27
CA THR A 184 -26.50 -1.32 3.41
C THR A 184 -27.29 -0.74 2.24
N SER A 185 -27.65 0.55 2.29
CA SER A 185 -28.44 1.25 1.28
C SER A 185 -27.63 1.84 0.12
N SER A 186 -26.30 1.87 0.20
CA SER A 186 -25.47 2.47 -0.84
C SER A 186 -25.34 1.57 -2.07
N ASN A 187 -25.70 2.11 -3.24
CA ASN A 187 -25.50 1.45 -4.53
C ASN A 187 -24.08 1.66 -5.10
N ALA A 188 -23.20 2.37 -4.38
CA ALA A 188 -21.87 2.73 -4.87
C ALA A 188 -21.07 1.52 -5.34
N LEU A 189 -21.03 0.44 -4.55
CA LEU A 189 -20.30 -0.78 -4.91
C LEU A 189 -20.82 -1.39 -6.23
N TRP A 190 -22.14 -1.43 -6.42
CA TRP A 190 -22.71 -1.94 -7.67
C TRP A 190 -22.26 -1.10 -8.87
N VAL A 191 -22.22 0.22 -8.74
CA VAL A 191 -21.78 1.14 -9.79
C VAL A 191 -20.31 0.89 -10.16
N TYR A 192 -19.41 0.81 -9.17
CA TYR A 192 -17.99 0.56 -9.43
C TYR A 192 -17.73 -0.83 -10.00
N VAL A 193 -18.43 -1.85 -9.50
CA VAL A 193 -18.37 -3.21 -10.08
C VAL A 193 -18.87 -3.21 -11.52
N SER A 194 -19.93 -2.44 -11.83
CA SER A 194 -20.45 -2.31 -13.19
C SER A 194 -19.44 -1.62 -14.12
N TYR A 195 -18.80 -0.53 -13.69
CA TYR A 195 -17.75 0.14 -14.47
C TYR A 195 -16.56 -0.77 -14.70
N LEU A 196 -16.09 -1.45 -13.66
CA LEU A 196 -14.96 -2.37 -13.77
C LEU A 196 -15.30 -3.51 -14.73
N ARG A 197 -16.49 -4.14 -14.62
CA ARG A 197 -16.98 -5.14 -15.58
C ARG A 197 -17.00 -4.61 -17.01
N GLY A 198 -17.52 -3.41 -17.24
CA GLY A 198 -17.54 -2.81 -18.58
C GLY A 198 -16.14 -2.71 -19.20
N LYS A 199 -15.12 -2.39 -18.39
CA LYS A 199 -13.72 -2.34 -18.86
C LYS A 199 -13.10 -3.72 -19.04
N LEU A 200 -13.42 -4.66 -18.18
CA LEU A 200 -12.95 -6.04 -18.27
C LEU A 200 -13.61 -6.77 -19.47
N GLU A 201 -14.92 -6.64 -19.63
CA GLU A 201 -15.70 -7.33 -20.66
C GLU A 201 -15.68 -6.64 -22.03
N ALA A 202 -15.00 -5.51 -22.17
CA ALA A 202 -14.77 -4.88 -23.46
C ALA A 202 -14.16 -5.87 -24.45
N ASP A 203 -14.53 -5.76 -25.72
CA ASP A 203 -14.10 -6.63 -26.81
C ASP A 203 -14.54 -8.11 -26.66
N GLY A 204 -15.63 -8.36 -25.93
CA GLY A 204 -16.20 -9.70 -25.78
C GLY A 204 -15.54 -10.59 -24.73
N GLY A 205 -14.73 -10.00 -23.84
CA GLY A 205 -14.11 -10.75 -22.73
C GLY A 205 -15.16 -11.41 -21.82
N ALA A 206 -14.90 -12.67 -21.42
CA ALA A 206 -15.77 -13.41 -20.48
C ALA A 206 -15.93 -12.66 -19.15
N ARG A 207 -17.09 -12.84 -18.49
CA ARG A 207 -17.34 -12.23 -17.18
C ARG A 207 -16.56 -12.96 -16.10
N LEU A 208 -15.59 -12.28 -15.51
CA LEU A 208 -14.78 -12.83 -14.41
C LEU A 208 -15.31 -12.41 -13.02
N ILE A 209 -15.85 -11.21 -12.87
CA ILE A 209 -16.41 -10.78 -11.59
C ILE A 209 -17.89 -11.19 -11.54
N GLN A 210 -18.20 -12.20 -10.73
CA GLN A 210 -19.55 -12.74 -10.57
C GLN A 210 -20.26 -12.12 -9.37
N THR A 211 -21.60 -12.01 -9.43
CA THR A 211 -22.41 -11.61 -8.28
C THR A 211 -22.95 -12.85 -7.57
N VAL A 212 -22.64 -12.98 -6.28
CA VAL A 212 -23.25 -14.01 -5.43
C VAL A 212 -24.38 -13.37 -4.65
N ARG A 213 -25.63 -13.66 -5.07
CA ARG A 213 -26.83 -13.02 -4.52
C ARG A 213 -26.88 -13.13 -2.99
N GLY A 214 -27.11 -12.01 -2.31
CA GLY A 214 -27.17 -11.92 -0.85
C GLY A 214 -25.83 -12.02 -0.12
N LEU A 215 -24.71 -12.35 -0.78
CA LEU A 215 -23.41 -12.53 -0.16
C LEU A 215 -22.37 -11.47 -0.60
N GLY A 216 -22.27 -11.19 -1.91
CA GLY A 216 -21.28 -10.24 -2.41
C GLY A 216 -20.82 -10.53 -3.83
N TYR A 217 -19.50 -10.47 -4.05
CA TYR A 217 -18.88 -10.65 -5.36
C TYR A 217 -17.70 -11.62 -5.28
N VAL A 218 -17.40 -12.27 -6.39
CA VAL A 218 -16.26 -13.19 -6.50
C VAL A 218 -15.60 -13.03 -7.85
N LEU A 219 -14.27 -13.12 -7.90
CA LEU A 219 -13.50 -13.24 -9.14
C LEU A 219 -13.37 -14.72 -9.45
N ARG A 220 -14.00 -15.18 -10.51
CA ARG A 220 -13.92 -16.57 -11.00
C ARG A 220 -14.34 -16.67 -12.45
N GLU A 221 -13.81 -17.67 -13.15
CA GLU A 221 -14.34 -18.08 -14.46
C GLU A 221 -15.73 -18.71 -14.30
N GLU A 222 -16.57 -18.56 -15.30
CA GLU A 222 -17.82 -19.29 -15.37
C GLU A 222 -17.50 -20.75 -15.77
N PRO A 223 -18.09 -21.75 -15.08
CA PRO A 223 -17.85 -23.17 -15.42
C PRO A 223 -18.41 -23.55 -16.78
#